data_b9294702414ebc3cb444fda4da2d1f56
#
_entry.id   b9294702414ebc3cb444fda4da2d1f56
#
_cell.length_a   1.000
_cell.length_b   1.000
_cell.length_c   1.000
_cell.angle_alpha   90.00
_cell.angle_beta   90.00
_cell.angle_gamma   90.00
#
_symmetry.space_group_name_H-M   'P 1'
#
loop_
_entity.id
_entity.type
_entity.pdbx_description
1 polymer ?
#
loop_
_entity_poly.entity_id
_entity_poly.type
_entity_poly.pdbx_seq_one_letter_code
_entity_poly.pdbx_strand_id
1 'polypeptide(L)'
;MMRVFMMMLCSLLAVCSVSAQINRQEGTDKQAAIYRLPLMERAFLCTRYFEGWHDQSCYPYLGWGHSLQKGERYSARTMTKRQADALLRKDLRKFIAMFRRFGADSILLGTLAFNVGPSKLLGGNGYSKSTLIRKLEAGDRNIYREYIAFCNYKGKRHAMLLKRRKAEFALLYIP
;
A
#
# COMPACT_ATOMS: atom_id res chain seq x y z
N MET A 1 3.09 18.19 -54.21
CA MET A 1 3.70 17.35 -53.20
C MET A 1 3.47 17.85 -51.75
N MET A 2 3.35 19.16 -51.46
CA MET A 2 3.18 19.73 -50.12
C MET A 2 1.83 19.41 -49.44
N ARG A 3 0.72 19.24 -50.17
CA ARG A 3 -0.62 18.93 -49.62
C ARG A 3 -0.76 17.50 -49.07
N VAL A 4 -0.08 16.52 -49.67
CA VAL A 4 -0.14 15.10 -49.23
C VAL A 4 0.64 14.91 -47.94
N PHE A 5 1.75 15.63 -47.76
CA PHE A 5 2.58 15.54 -46.53
C PHE A 5 1.86 16.14 -45.30
N MET A 6 1.06 17.20 -45.50
CA MET A 6 0.29 17.82 -44.42
C MET A 6 -0.89 16.96 -43.96
N MET A 7 -1.51 16.19 -44.85
CA MET A 7 -2.58 15.24 -44.49
C MET A 7 -2.06 14.04 -43.72
N MET A 8 -0.86 13.53 -44.04
CA MET A 8 -0.23 12.43 -43.27
C MET A 8 0.20 12.85 -41.88
N LEU A 9 0.68 14.08 -41.67
CA LEU A 9 1.06 14.61 -40.37
C LEU A 9 -0.14 14.78 -39.42
N CYS A 10 -1.27 15.26 -39.95
CA CYS A 10 -2.53 15.40 -39.22
C CYS A 10 -3.10 14.05 -38.77
N SER A 11 -3.00 13.01 -39.61
CA SER A 11 -3.48 11.65 -39.25
C SER A 11 -2.62 11.00 -38.14
N LEU A 12 -1.31 11.19 -38.17
CA LEU A 12 -0.40 10.68 -37.11
C LEU A 12 -0.65 11.38 -35.76
N LEU A 13 -0.87 12.69 -35.74
CA LEU A 13 -1.20 13.44 -34.53
C LEU A 13 -2.56 13.02 -33.95
N ALA A 14 -3.56 12.75 -34.81
CA ALA A 14 -4.86 12.27 -34.37
C ALA A 14 -4.80 10.89 -33.78
N VAL A 15 -4.02 9.96 -34.34
CA VAL A 15 -3.83 8.61 -33.77
C VAL A 15 -3.10 8.66 -32.42
N CYS A 16 -2.07 9.50 -32.28
CA CYS A 16 -1.39 9.69 -30.99
C CYS A 16 -2.32 10.28 -29.91
N SER A 17 -3.18 11.23 -30.28
CA SER A 17 -4.14 11.83 -29.33
C SER A 17 -5.21 10.82 -28.89
N VAL A 18 -5.74 10.02 -29.79
CA VAL A 18 -6.72 8.96 -29.49
C VAL A 18 -6.09 7.88 -28.58
N SER A 19 -4.88 7.43 -28.88
CA SER A 19 -4.18 6.45 -28.04
C SER A 19 -3.90 6.98 -26.63
N ALA A 20 -3.54 8.26 -26.49
CA ALA A 20 -3.35 8.90 -25.19
C ALA A 20 -4.66 9.06 -24.41
N GLN A 21 -5.78 9.31 -25.09
CA GLN A 21 -7.10 9.37 -24.49
C GLN A 21 -7.57 7.98 -24.03
N ILE A 22 -7.41 6.93 -24.85
CA ILE A 22 -7.74 5.54 -24.48
C ILE A 22 -6.95 5.11 -23.26
N ASN A 23 -5.63 5.33 -23.23
CA ASN A 23 -4.78 4.98 -22.07
C ASN A 23 -5.18 5.76 -20.81
N ARG A 24 -5.62 7.00 -20.94
CA ARG A 24 -6.10 7.82 -19.81
C ARG A 24 -7.45 7.31 -19.29
N GLN A 25 -8.36 6.93 -20.20
CA GLN A 25 -9.66 6.36 -19.85
C GLN A 25 -9.52 5.01 -19.14
N GLU A 26 -8.70 4.09 -19.67
CA GLU A 26 -8.40 2.83 -19.01
C GLU A 26 -7.75 3.03 -17.62
N GLY A 27 -6.92 4.04 -17.46
CA GLY A 27 -6.32 4.40 -16.17
C GLY A 27 -7.36 4.87 -15.16
N THR A 28 -8.31 5.69 -15.58
CA THR A 28 -9.43 6.18 -14.74
C THR A 28 -10.38 5.05 -14.37
N ASP A 29 -10.71 4.16 -15.28
CA ASP A 29 -11.61 3.03 -15.03
C ASP A 29 -11.00 2.01 -14.06
N LYS A 30 -9.71 1.70 -14.21
CA LYS A 30 -8.97 0.85 -13.26
C LYS A 30 -8.85 1.50 -11.89
N GLN A 31 -8.64 2.81 -11.82
CA GLN A 31 -8.62 3.55 -10.57
C GLN A 31 -10.00 3.56 -9.89
N ALA A 32 -11.07 3.78 -10.64
CA ALA A 32 -12.43 3.72 -10.13
C ALA A 32 -12.78 2.31 -9.61
N ALA A 33 -12.29 1.25 -10.28
CA ALA A 33 -12.56 -0.13 -9.89
C ALA A 33 -11.99 -0.48 -8.50
N ILE A 34 -10.81 0.02 -8.11
CA ILE A 34 -10.24 -0.28 -6.79
C ILE A 34 -11.08 0.31 -5.65
N TYR A 35 -11.70 1.49 -5.85
CA TYR A 35 -12.54 2.11 -4.83
C TYR A 35 -13.89 1.41 -4.62
N ARG A 36 -14.31 0.53 -5.53
CA ARG A 36 -15.49 -0.33 -5.37
C ARG A 36 -15.23 -1.57 -4.50
N LEU A 37 -13.96 -1.91 -4.27
CA LEU A 37 -13.59 -3.05 -3.44
C LEU A 37 -13.78 -2.73 -1.95
N PRO A 38 -14.08 -3.76 -1.11
CA PRO A 38 -14.04 -3.62 0.34
C PRO A 38 -12.66 -3.12 0.81
N LEU A 39 -12.64 -2.35 1.91
CA LEU A 39 -11.39 -1.77 2.46
C LEU A 39 -10.31 -2.82 2.70
N MET A 40 -10.66 -4.01 3.18
CA MET A 40 -9.70 -5.09 3.39
C MET A 40 -9.04 -5.54 2.09
N GLU A 41 -9.78 -5.58 0.99
CA GLU A 41 -9.23 -5.92 -0.33
C GLU A 41 -8.32 -4.80 -0.87
N ARG A 42 -8.69 -3.54 -0.64
CA ARG A 42 -7.80 -2.40 -0.98
C ARG A 42 -6.50 -2.48 -0.19
N ALA A 43 -6.56 -2.77 1.11
CA ALA A 43 -5.39 -2.94 1.97
C ALA A 43 -4.50 -4.10 1.49
N PHE A 44 -5.10 -5.24 1.16
CA PHE A 44 -4.41 -6.40 0.64
C PHE A 44 -3.69 -6.09 -0.69
N LEU A 45 -4.39 -5.52 -1.67
CA LEU A 45 -3.81 -5.21 -2.98
C LEU A 45 -2.71 -4.14 -2.87
N CYS A 46 -2.93 -3.10 -2.07
CA CYS A 46 -1.94 -2.05 -1.83
C CYS A 46 -0.68 -2.62 -1.17
N THR A 47 -0.82 -3.41 -0.11
CA THR A 47 0.31 -4.02 0.59
C THR A 47 1.08 -4.95 -0.34
N ARG A 48 0.40 -5.85 -1.03
CA ARG A 48 1.00 -6.78 -1.99
C ARG A 48 1.80 -6.05 -3.08
N TYR A 49 1.30 -4.93 -3.59
CA TYR A 49 1.98 -4.12 -4.60
C TYR A 49 3.29 -3.53 -4.07
N PHE A 50 3.29 -2.98 -2.87
CA PHE A 50 4.47 -2.31 -2.31
C PHE A 50 5.49 -3.26 -1.69
N GLU A 51 5.09 -4.43 -1.17
CA GLU A 51 6.03 -5.42 -0.64
C GLU A 51 6.79 -6.13 -1.77
N GLY A 52 6.12 -6.44 -2.89
CA GLY A 52 6.72 -7.29 -3.93
C GLY A 52 6.89 -8.74 -3.45
N TRP A 53 7.58 -9.53 -4.25
CA TRP A 53 7.82 -10.94 -3.94
C TRP A 53 9.13 -11.14 -3.20
N HIS A 54 9.06 -11.76 -2.03
CA HIS A 54 10.22 -12.14 -1.22
C HIS A 54 10.56 -13.62 -1.48
N ASP A 55 11.67 -13.85 -2.13
CA ASP A 55 12.26 -15.16 -2.37
C ASP A 55 13.21 -15.58 -1.23
N GLN A 56 14.00 -16.63 -1.47
CA GLN A 56 14.91 -17.18 -0.46
C GLN A 56 16.00 -16.19 0.00
N SER A 57 16.40 -15.23 -0.83
CA SER A 57 17.41 -14.21 -0.48
C SER A 57 16.90 -13.21 0.55
N CYS A 58 15.58 -13.12 0.71
CA CYS A 58 14.92 -12.19 1.64
C CYS A 58 14.69 -12.77 3.05
N TYR A 59 15.23 -13.97 3.35
CA TYR A 59 15.04 -14.60 4.67
C TYR A 59 15.31 -13.63 5.84
N PRO A 60 14.47 -13.57 6.88
CA PRO A 60 13.34 -14.47 7.22
C PRO A 60 11.99 -14.06 6.60
N TYR A 61 11.97 -13.16 5.63
CA TYR A 61 10.75 -12.77 4.94
C TYR A 61 10.49 -13.66 3.73
N LEU A 62 9.20 -13.96 3.45
CA LEU A 62 8.81 -14.80 2.33
C LEU A 62 7.45 -14.38 1.76
N GLY A 63 7.22 -14.72 0.48
CA GLY A 63 5.98 -14.36 -0.23
C GLY A 63 5.78 -12.86 -0.34
N TRP A 64 4.71 -12.32 0.21
CA TRP A 64 4.39 -10.90 0.25
C TRP A 64 4.83 -10.24 1.58
N GLY A 65 6.04 -10.54 2.05
CA GLY A 65 6.60 -9.90 3.24
C GLY A 65 6.21 -10.57 4.57
N HIS A 66 5.72 -11.82 4.56
CA HIS A 66 5.48 -12.57 5.78
C HIS A 66 6.81 -12.83 6.51
N SER A 67 6.93 -12.42 7.75
CA SER A 67 8.08 -12.75 8.62
C SER A 67 7.85 -14.11 9.25
N LEU A 68 8.70 -15.09 8.89
CA LEU A 68 8.62 -16.47 9.37
C LEU A 68 8.70 -16.51 10.91
N GLN A 69 7.70 -17.10 11.55
CA GLN A 69 7.64 -17.23 13.01
C GLN A 69 8.18 -18.59 13.47
N LYS A 70 8.63 -18.65 14.72
CA LYS A 70 9.08 -19.91 15.33
C LYS A 70 7.97 -20.97 15.26
N GLY A 71 8.31 -22.14 14.70
CA GLY A 71 7.38 -23.26 14.54
C GLY A 71 6.59 -23.28 13.22
N GLU A 72 6.66 -22.23 12.41
CA GLU A 72 6.07 -22.25 11.07
C GLU A 72 6.97 -23.03 10.08
N ARG A 73 6.33 -23.82 9.20
CA ARG A 73 7.02 -24.70 8.23
C ARG A 73 6.89 -24.20 6.80
N TYR A 74 6.92 -22.86 6.58
CA TYR A 74 6.91 -22.30 5.24
C TYR A 74 8.32 -22.19 4.68
N SER A 75 8.46 -22.35 3.36
CA SER A 75 9.71 -22.17 2.63
C SER A 75 9.50 -21.27 1.43
N ALA A 76 10.36 -20.29 1.23
CA ALA A 76 10.31 -19.41 0.06
C ALA A 76 10.48 -20.18 -1.26
N ARG A 77 11.16 -21.34 -1.25
CA ARG A 77 11.36 -22.20 -2.45
C ARG A 77 10.06 -22.84 -2.95
N THR A 78 9.17 -23.21 -2.03
CA THR A 78 7.94 -23.96 -2.35
C THR A 78 6.67 -23.13 -2.19
N MET A 79 6.80 -21.86 -1.76
CA MET A 79 5.65 -20.98 -1.54
C MET A 79 4.97 -20.64 -2.86
N THR A 80 3.71 -20.98 -2.97
CA THR A 80 2.86 -20.54 -4.07
C THR A 80 2.30 -19.13 -3.81
N LYS A 81 1.95 -18.40 -4.88
CA LYS A 81 1.27 -17.09 -4.76
C LYS A 81 -0.03 -17.18 -3.94
N ARG A 82 -0.79 -18.26 -4.11
CA ARG A 82 -2.03 -18.52 -3.35
C ARG A 82 -1.76 -18.65 -1.84
N GLN A 83 -0.70 -19.36 -1.46
CA GLN A 83 -0.29 -19.48 -0.05
C GLN A 83 0.17 -18.12 0.50
N ALA A 84 0.98 -17.38 -0.26
CA ALA A 84 1.43 -16.04 0.12
C ALA A 84 0.25 -15.07 0.26
N ASP A 85 -0.76 -15.11 -0.62
CA ASP A 85 -1.97 -14.32 -0.54
C ASP A 85 -2.76 -14.63 0.76
N ALA A 86 -2.89 -15.91 1.11
CA ALA A 86 -3.55 -16.33 2.35
C ALA A 86 -2.80 -15.85 3.61
N LEU A 87 -1.46 -15.94 3.60
CA LEU A 87 -0.61 -15.45 4.69
C LEU A 87 -0.70 -13.93 4.84
N LEU A 88 -0.60 -13.18 3.76
CA LEU A 88 -0.72 -11.72 3.82
C LEU A 88 -2.09 -11.30 4.40
N ARG A 89 -3.18 -11.96 4.00
CA ARG A 89 -4.50 -11.69 4.57
C ARG A 89 -4.58 -12.02 6.07
N LYS A 90 -3.95 -13.12 6.49
CA LYS A 90 -3.84 -13.51 7.91
C LYS A 90 -3.07 -12.45 8.69
N ASP A 91 -1.92 -12.04 8.20
CA ASP A 91 -1.07 -11.05 8.84
C ASP A 91 -1.73 -9.68 8.93
N LEU A 92 -2.34 -9.19 7.84
CA LEU A 92 -3.10 -7.94 7.87
C LEU A 92 -4.22 -7.98 8.92
N ARG A 93 -5.00 -9.08 9.00
CA ARG A 93 -6.05 -9.22 10.03
C ARG A 93 -5.46 -9.16 11.45
N LYS A 94 -4.31 -9.80 11.69
CA LYS A 94 -3.59 -9.75 12.97
C LYS A 94 -3.22 -8.32 13.35
N PHE A 95 -2.61 -7.57 12.43
CA PHE A 95 -2.23 -6.18 12.69
C PHE A 95 -3.46 -5.27 12.85
N ILE A 96 -4.49 -5.42 12.01
CA ILE A 96 -5.74 -4.64 12.10
C ILE A 96 -6.43 -4.85 13.45
N ALA A 97 -6.43 -6.09 13.96
CA ALA A 97 -7.04 -6.41 15.26
C ALA A 97 -6.41 -5.64 16.43
N MET A 98 -5.11 -5.29 16.36
CA MET A 98 -4.42 -4.48 17.37
C MET A 98 -4.99 -3.04 17.46
N PHE A 99 -5.60 -2.55 16.39
CA PHE A 99 -6.14 -1.20 16.28
C PHE A 99 -7.67 -1.16 16.29
N ARG A 100 -8.35 -2.27 16.66
CA ARG A 100 -9.83 -2.37 16.63
C ARG A 100 -10.54 -1.22 17.34
N ARG A 101 -9.94 -0.70 18.41
CA ARG A 101 -10.49 0.44 19.19
C ARG A 101 -10.62 1.74 18.38
N PHE A 102 -9.93 1.86 17.25
CA PHE A 102 -9.99 3.04 16.38
C PHE A 102 -11.06 2.93 15.27
N GLY A 103 -11.94 1.92 15.34
CA GLY A 103 -13.09 1.81 14.46
C GLY A 103 -12.69 1.80 12.96
N ALA A 104 -13.19 2.76 12.20
CA ALA A 104 -12.95 2.88 10.76
C ALA A 104 -11.46 3.03 10.40
N ASP A 105 -10.65 3.60 11.28
CA ASP A 105 -9.21 3.78 11.05
C ASP A 105 -8.38 2.51 11.30
N SER A 106 -8.99 1.44 11.83
CA SER A 106 -8.27 0.20 12.18
C SER A 106 -7.55 -0.44 11.00
N ILE A 107 -8.14 -0.43 9.80
CA ILE A 107 -7.55 -1.00 8.58
C ILE A 107 -6.36 -0.14 8.12
N LEU A 108 -6.51 1.18 8.12
CA LEU A 108 -5.43 2.11 7.79
C LEU A 108 -4.23 1.92 8.72
N LEU A 109 -4.47 1.88 10.04
CA LEU A 109 -3.43 1.73 11.07
C LEU A 109 -2.78 0.35 11.04
N GLY A 110 -3.57 -0.73 10.86
CA GLY A 110 -3.06 -2.09 10.74
C GLY A 110 -2.18 -2.28 9.51
N THR A 111 -2.55 -1.67 8.39
CA THR A 111 -1.76 -1.67 7.15
C THR A 111 -0.42 -0.93 7.35
N LEU A 112 -0.43 0.20 8.03
CA LEU A 112 0.80 0.91 8.40
C LEU A 112 1.66 0.06 9.34
N ALA A 113 1.06 -0.53 10.38
CA ALA A 113 1.76 -1.35 11.37
C ALA A 113 2.39 -2.61 10.77
N PHE A 114 1.78 -3.21 9.75
CA PHE A 114 2.37 -4.33 9.00
C PHE A 114 3.76 -3.96 8.44
N ASN A 115 3.91 -2.74 7.94
CA ASN A 115 5.17 -2.30 7.34
C ASN A 115 6.17 -1.72 8.35
N VAL A 116 5.72 -0.91 9.32
CA VAL A 116 6.65 -0.18 10.20
C VAL A 116 6.81 -0.82 11.58
N GLY A 117 5.99 -1.81 11.92
CA GLY A 117 5.87 -2.42 13.23
C GLY A 117 4.89 -1.68 14.15
N PRO A 118 4.10 -2.41 14.97
CA PRO A 118 3.08 -1.81 15.83
C PRO A 118 3.66 -0.94 16.95
N SER A 119 4.87 -1.25 17.44
CA SER A 119 5.52 -0.48 18.52
C SER A 119 5.83 0.96 18.11
N LYS A 120 6.10 1.22 16.82
CA LYS A 120 6.32 2.59 16.33
C LYS A 120 5.04 3.44 16.36
N LEU A 121 3.88 2.81 16.39
CA LEU A 121 2.59 3.51 16.50
C LEU A 121 2.15 3.59 17.96
N LEU A 122 2.02 2.44 18.61
CA LEU A 122 1.41 2.30 19.94
C LEU A 122 2.38 2.62 21.09
N GLY A 123 3.66 2.67 20.83
CA GLY A 123 4.71 2.71 21.85
C GLY A 123 5.14 1.33 22.28
N GLY A 124 6.15 1.26 23.15
CA GLY A 124 6.78 0.01 23.60
C GLY A 124 8.05 -0.32 22.81
N ASN A 125 8.85 -1.27 23.32
CA ASN A 125 10.14 -1.66 22.74
C ASN A 125 11.08 -0.46 22.48
N GLY A 126 11.12 0.52 23.40
CA GLY A 126 11.94 1.71 23.27
C GLY A 126 11.32 2.85 22.43
N TYR A 127 10.13 2.68 21.88
CA TYR A 127 9.41 3.72 21.16
C TYR A 127 8.37 4.42 22.03
N SER A 128 8.27 5.75 21.93
CA SER A 128 7.12 6.51 22.44
C SER A 128 5.91 6.32 21.55
N LYS A 129 4.71 6.45 22.13
CA LYS A 129 3.46 6.48 21.37
C LYS A 129 3.52 7.60 20.31
N SER A 130 3.16 7.28 19.07
CA SER A 130 3.25 8.22 17.96
C SER A 130 2.23 9.37 18.09
N THR A 131 2.55 10.51 17.47
CA THR A 131 1.63 11.65 17.38
C THR A 131 0.35 11.27 16.64
N LEU A 132 0.44 10.40 15.62
CA LEU A 132 -0.70 9.84 14.91
C LEU A 132 -1.72 9.19 15.88
N ILE A 133 -1.25 8.31 16.75
CA ILE A 133 -2.12 7.63 17.73
C ILE A 133 -2.65 8.60 18.77
N ARG A 134 -1.84 9.53 19.28
CA ARG A 134 -2.29 10.55 20.25
C ARG A 134 -3.40 11.44 19.69
N LYS A 135 -3.31 11.85 18.42
CA LYS A 135 -4.36 12.62 17.74
C LYS A 135 -5.67 11.83 17.66
N LEU A 136 -5.61 10.59 17.22
CA LEU A 136 -6.79 9.72 17.12
C LEU A 136 -7.43 9.44 18.51
N GLU A 137 -6.62 9.26 19.55
CA GLU A 137 -7.09 9.11 20.94
C GLU A 137 -7.77 10.39 21.46
N ALA A 138 -7.37 11.56 20.95
CA ALA A 138 -8.01 12.85 21.24
C ALA A 138 -9.22 13.16 20.34
N GLY A 139 -9.62 12.23 19.45
CA GLY A 139 -10.72 12.43 18.50
C GLY A 139 -10.35 13.26 17.27
N ASP A 140 -9.09 13.70 17.13
CA ASP A 140 -8.62 14.45 15.96
C ASP A 140 -8.26 13.50 14.82
N ARG A 141 -9.12 13.48 13.80
CA ARG A 141 -8.93 12.66 12.59
C ARG A 141 -8.22 13.40 11.46
N ASN A 142 -7.76 14.63 11.64
CA ASN A 142 -6.89 15.30 10.68
C ASN A 142 -5.45 14.78 10.80
N ILE A 143 -5.24 13.56 10.33
CA ILE A 143 -4.03 12.73 10.56
C ILE A 143 -3.15 12.53 9.32
N TYR A 144 -3.49 13.15 8.19
CA TYR A 144 -2.74 12.95 6.94
C TYR A 144 -1.24 13.22 7.10
N ARG A 145 -0.89 14.35 7.72
CA ARG A 145 0.50 14.78 7.93
C ARG A 145 1.28 13.77 8.77
N GLU A 146 0.68 13.31 9.86
CA GLU A 146 1.26 12.34 10.78
C GLU A 146 1.42 10.97 10.12
N TYR A 147 0.45 10.55 9.29
CA TYR A 147 0.50 9.29 8.57
C TYR A 147 1.62 9.27 7.53
N ILE A 148 1.72 10.29 6.68
CA ILE A 148 2.76 10.34 5.65
C ILE A 148 4.18 10.54 6.22
N ALA A 149 4.32 10.97 7.48
CA ALA A 149 5.61 11.09 8.16
C ALA A 149 6.30 9.73 8.39
N PHE A 150 5.56 8.60 8.35
CA PHE A 150 6.14 7.24 8.40
C PHE A 150 6.82 6.84 7.08
N CYS A 151 7.58 7.74 6.49
CA CYS A 151 8.28 7.54 5.21
C CYS A 151 9.82 7.61 5.33
N ASN A 152 10.37 7.51 6.55
CA ASN A 152 11.81 7.56 6.76
C ASN A 152 12.43 6.17 6.77
N TYR A 153 13.62 6.05 6.15
CA TYR A 153 14.48 4.89 6.23
C TYR A 153 15.90 5.33 6.62
N LYS A 154 16.48 4.71 7.64
CA LYS A 154 17.80 5.10 8.20
C LYS A 154 17.91 6.61 8.48
N GLY A 155 16.88 7.20 9.08
CA GLY A 155 16.81 8.61 9.44
C GLY A 155 16.56 9.58 8.27
N LYS A 156 16.49 9.12 7.04
CA LYS A 156 16.25 9.95 5.84
C LYS A 156 14.90 9.66 5.20
N ARG A 157 14.27 10.69 4.63
CA ARG A 157 13.03 10.56 3.87
C ARG A 157 13.26 9.71 2.62
N HIS A 158 12.41 8.69 2.43
CA HIS A 158 12.51 7.75 1.32
C HIS A 158 11.32 7.92 0.36
N ALA A 159 11.60 8.21 -0.91
CA ALA A 159 10.57 8.55 -1.90
C ALA A 159 9.53 7.44 -2.10
N MET A 160 9.96 6.17 -2.16
CA MET A 160 9.04 5.04 -2.35
C MET A 160 8.15 4.80 -1.11
N LEU A 161 8.69 4.98 0.10
CA LEU A 161 7.88 4.91 1.32
C LEU A 161 6.87 6.05 1.38
N LEU A 162 7.24 7.26 0.96
CA LEU A 162 6.29 8.36 0.86
C LEU A 162 5.18 8.08 -0.15
N LYS A 163 5.52 7.52 -1.33
CA LYS A 163 4.53 7.09 -2.33
C LYS A 163 3.58 6.05 -1.74
N ARG A 164 4.11 5.07 -1.01
CA ARG A 164 3.33 4.06 -0.30
C ARG A 164 2.36 4.69 0.70
N ARG A 165 2.83 5.57 1.60
CA ARG A 165 1.97 6.25 2.60
C ARG A 165 0.84 7.03 1.96
N LYS A 166 1.13 7.76 0.87
CA LYS A 166 0.10 8.51 0.13
C LYS A 166 -0.96 7.57 -0.49
N ALA A 167 -0.52 6.47 -1.09
CA ALA A 167 -1.44 5.48 -1.69
C ALA A 167 -2.29 4.77 -0.62
N GLU A 168 -1.69 4.33 0.48
CA GLU A 168 -2.41 3.71 1.60
C GLU A 168 -3.47 4.68 2.17
N PHE A 169 -3.09 5.93 2.40
CA PHE A 169 -4.02 6.92 2.93
C PHE A 169 -5.20 7.18 1.97
N ALA A 170 -4.90 7.39 0.69
CA ALA A 170 -5.94 7.60 -0.33
C ALA A 170 -6.91 6.43 -0.47
N LEU A 171 -6.42 5.19 -0.33
CA LEU A 171 -7.23 3.99 -0.52
C LEU A 171 -8.02 3.59 0.73
N LEU A 172 -7.53 3.91 1.94
CA LEU A 172 -8.01 3.30 3.18
C LEU A 172 -8.58 4.30 4.19
N TYR A 173 -8.24 5.59 4.10
CA TYR A 173 -8.83 6.60 4.97
C TYR A 173 -10.28 6.88 4.54
N ILE A 174 -11.19 6.86 5.50
CA ILE A 174 -12.60 7.23 5.34
C ILE A 174 -12.78 8.56 6.07
N PRO A 175 -13.16 9.65 5.38
CA PRO A 175 -13.39 10.96 6.01
C PRO A 175 -14.46 10.94 7.12
#